data_c1abd369df0e5fbdb5289dd33f82a60d
#
_entry.id   c1abd369df0e5fbdb5289dd33f82a60d
#
_cell.length_a   1.000
_cell.length_b   1.000
_cell.length_c   1.000
_cell.angle_alpha   90.00
_cell.angle_beta   90.00
_cell.angle_gamma   90.00
#
_symmetry.space_group_name_H-M   'P 1'
#
loop_
_entity.id
_entity.type
_entity.pdbx_description
1 polymer ?
#
loop_
_entity_poly.entity_id
_entity_poly.type
_entity_poly.pdbx_seq_one_letter_code
_entity_poly.pdbx_strand_id
1 'polypeptide(L)'
;MTPSTADGQTPAPSLDTLAVDANAAQVLSVFDFDGTLTRHDSFVPFLRFAFGKQRFNRQILRLALPSLEYLARRMDRDQLKAQLIRTFLSGVEATWVQQQAEAFCRRSWSRLMRPNGLQAVADELRSGARVTLCSASPALVLQPFATRLGIQLIGTELEVVDGVLTGHIAGHNCRCQNKVLRLESVYGPLSQYRVRAWGDTRGDHELLAAAQDPHWRHFHPSWRRGQPPR
;
A
#
# COMPACT_ATOMS: atom_id res chain seq x y z
N MET A 1 24.73 -5.28 76.56
CA MET A 1 24.26 -6.29 75.54
C MET A 1 23.16 -5.64 74.77
N THR A 2 23.48 -5.11 73.63
CA THR A 2 22.55 -4.56 72.67
C THR A 2 22.88 -5.10 71.26
N PRO A 3 21.96 -5.72 70.52
CA PRO A 3 22.23 -6.08 69.14
C PRO A 3 21.90 -4.91 68.23
N SER A 4 22.84 -4.62 67.37
CA SER A 4 22.79 -3.68 66.23
C SER A 4 21.92 -4.29 65.16
N THR A 5 20.90 -3.56 64.73
CA THR A 5 20.12 -3.83 63.50
C THR A 5 20.75 -3.08 62.33
N ALA A 6 21.25 -3.81 61.36
CA ALA A 6 21.71 -3.27 60.10
C ALA A 6 20.53 -3.13 59.13
N ASP A 7 20.16 -1.89 58.82
CA ASP A 7 19.22 -1.55 57.75
C ASP A 7 19.90 -1.74 56.39
N GLY A 8 19.48 -2.79 55.68
CA GLY A 8 19.81 -3.00 54.30
C GLY A 8 18.86 -2.20 53.35
N GLN A 9 19.22 -0.96 53.03
CA GLN A 9 18.55 -0.23 51.95
C GLN A 9 19.07 -0.72 50.59
N THR A 10 18.20 -1.42 49.88
CA THR A 10 18.38 -1.70 48.43
C THR A 10 18.20 -0.39 47.67
N PRO A 11 19.17 0.05 46.87
CA PRO A 11 18.99 1.26 46.06
C PRO A 11 17.91 1.04 45.03
N ALA A 12 16.98 2.00 44.92
CA ALA A 12 15.97 2.05 43.89
C ALA A 12 16.64 2.15 42.51
N PRO A 13 16.10 1.49 41.49
CA PRO A 13 16.66 1.61 40.13
C PRO A 13 16.53 3.06 39.66
N SER A 14 17.69 3.63 39.27
CA SER A 14 17.79 4.97 38.70
C SER A 14 17.01 5.08 37.39
N LEU A 15 16.25 6.17 37.25
CA LEU A 15 15.40 6.51 36.10
C LEU A 15 16.18 6.87 34.82
N ASP A 16 17.49 6.64 34.78
CA ASP A 16 18.37 7.02 33.66
C ASP A 16 18.44 6.01 32.51
N THR A 17 17.63 4.93 32.52
CA THR A 17 17.75 3.87 31.50
C THR A 17 16.68 3.97 30.40
N LEU A 18 15.96 5.08 30.27
CA LEU A 18 15.00 5.35 29.19
C LEU A 18 15.39 6.56 28.33
N ALA A 19 16.67 6.78 28.13
CA ALA A 19 17.11 7.61 27.02
C ALA A 19 16.89 6.80 25.73
N VAL A 20 15.65 6.81 25.20
CA VAL A 20 15.40 6.49 23.80
C VAL A 20 16.30 7.42 23.01
N ASP A 21 17.22 6.87 22.22
CA ASP A 21 18.11 7.63 21.34
C ASP A 21 17.27 8.60 20.52
N ALA A 22 17.18 9.86 20.95
CA ALA A 22 16.44 10.93 20.31
C ALA A 22 17.04 11.29 18.93
N ASN A 23 18.07 10.58 18.50
CA ASN A 23 18.77 10.77 17.24
C ASN A 23 18.65 9.60 16.26
N ALA A 24 17.90 8.54 16.59
CA ALA A 24 17.63 7.48 15.63
C ALA A 24 16.54 7.95 14.65
N ALA A 25 16.91 8.08 13.37
CA ALA A 25 15.96 8.42 12.31
C ALA A 25 14.73 7.50 12.39
N GLN A 26 13.53 8.10 12.46
CA GLN A 26 12.29 7.34 12.53
C GLN A 26 12.16 6.42 11.32
N VAL A 27 11.80 5.16 11.54
CA VAL A 27 11.62 4.19 10.45
C VAL A 27 10.28 4.43 9.76
N LEU A 28 10.31 4.56 8.43
CA LEU A 28 9.14 4.61 7.56
C LEU A 28 9.14 3.37 6.66
N SER A 29 8.19 2.46 6.90
CA SER A 29 8.04 1.21 6.17
C SER A 29 6.92 1.33 5.14
N VAL A 30 7.26 1.26 3.85
CA VAL A 30 6.37 1.50 2.73
C VAL A 30 6.16 0.22 1.95
N PHE A 31 4.91 -0.23 1.87
CA PHE A 31 4.54 -1.42 1.12
C PHE A 31 3.71 -1.05 -0.12
N ASP A 32 4.11 -1.55 -1.29
CA ASP A 32 3.18 -1.64 -2.41
C ASP A 32 2.14 -2.73 -2.13
N PHE A 33 1.02 -2.68 -2.85
CA PHE A 33 -0.11 -3.60 -2.62
C PHE A 33 -0.17 -4.73 -3.64
N ASP A 34 -0.45 -4.39 -4.89
CA ASP A 34 -0.78 -5.34 -5.95
C ASP A 34 0.46 -6.10 -6.44
N GLY A 35 0.51 -7.41 -6.17
CA GLY A 35 1.68 -8.26 -6.45
C GLY A 35 2.68 -8.30 -5.30
N THR A 36 2.72 -7.27 -4.45
CA THR A 36 3.60 -7.20 -3.26
C THR A 36 2.91 -7.82 -2.04
N LEU A 37 1.99 -7.13 -1.38
CA LEU A 37 1.20 -7.70 -0.27
C LEU A 37 0.15 -8.70 -0.75
N THR A 38 -0.26 -8.59 -2.01
CA THR A 38 -1.22 -9.48 -2.64
C THR A 38 -0.55 -10.46 -3.62
N ARG A 39 -1.25 -11.55 -3.92
CA ARG A 39 -0.78 -12.56 -4.90
C ARG A 39 -0.96 -12.08 -6.34
N HIS A 40 -1.94 -11.21 -6.58
CA HIS A 40 -2.36 -10.72 -7.90
C HIS A 40 -2.87 -9.29 -7.78
N ASP A 41 -3.12 -8.65 -8.92
CA ASP A 41 -3.85 -7.38 -9.01
C ASP A 41 -5.21 -7.48 -8.30
N SER A 42 -5.57 -6.43 -7.58
CA SER A 42 -6.83 -6.35 -6.82
C SER A 42 -7.94 -5.60 -7.56
N PHE A 43 -7.58 -4.65 -8.44
CA PHE A 43 -8.54 -3.72 -9.01
C PHE A 43 -9.48 -4.39 -10.03
N VAL A 44 -8.95 -5.18 -10.97
CA VAL A 44 -9.78 -5.89 -11.96
C VAL A 44 -10.70 -6.93 -11.29
N PRO A 45 -10.22 -7.77 -10.34
CA PRO A 45 -11.09 -8.63 -9.54
C PRO A 45 -12.16 -7.87 -8.74
N PHE A 46 -11.82 -6.69 -8.18
CA PHE A 46 -12.79 -5.83 -7.52
C PHE A 46 -13.89 -5.39 -8.47
N LEU A 47 -13.54 -4.88 -9.66
CA LEU A 47 -14.55 -4.47 -10.65
C LEU A 47 -15.48 -5.62 -11.04
N ARG A 48 -14.93 -6.82 -11.23
CA ARG A 48 -15.73 -8.02 -11.52
C ARG A 48 -16.65 -8.42 -10.36
N PHE A 49 -16.19 -8.25 -9.12
CA PHE A 49 -16.98 -8.50 -7.92
C PHE A 49 -18.11 -7.49 -7.78
N ALA A 50 -17.80 -6.19 -7.85
CA ALA A 50 -18.73 -5.09 -7.61
C ALA A 50 -19.85 -5.04 -8.67
N PHE A 51 -19.49 -5.20 -9.93
CA PHE A 51 -20.46 -5.08 -11.04
C PHE A 51 -21.05 -6.41 -11.51
N GLY A 52 -20.56 -7.54 -11.00
CA GLY A 52 -20.96 -8.87 -11.42
C GLY A 52 -20.45 -9.27 -12.80
N LYS A 53 -20.37 -10.60 -13.04
CA LYS A 53 -19.73 -11.18 -14.25
C LYS A 53 -20.33 -10.67 -15.57
N GLN A 54 -21.67 -10.55 -15.64
CA GLN A 54 -22.35 -10.17 -16.90
C GLN A 54 -22.07 -8.71 -17.26
N ARG A 55 -22.25 -7.77 -16.31
CA ARG A 55 -21.99 -6.35 -16.54
C ARG A 55 -20.49 -6.12 -16.77
N PHE A 56 -19.62 -6.78 -16.02
CA PHE A 56 -18.18 -6.74 -16.21
C PHE A 56 -17.79 -7.15 -17.64
N ASN A 57 -18.25 -8.30 -18.13
CA ASN A 57 -17.92 -8.77 -19.48
C ASN A 57 -18.41 -7.82 -20.57
N ARG A 58 -19.64 -7.26 -20.41
CA ARG A 58 -20.18 -6.27 -21.35
C ARG A 58 -19.33 -5.00 -21.41
N GLN A 59 -18.86 -4.52 -20.25
CA GLN A 59 -18.01 -3.33 -20.21
C GLN A 59 -16.60 -3.61 -20.77
N ILE A 60 -16.05 -4.79 -20.53
CA ILE A 60 -14.74 -5.18 -21.11
C ILE A 60 -14.80 -5.22 -22.63
N LEU A 61 -15.92 -5.64 -23.24
CA LEU A 61 -16.08 -5.57 -24.70
C LEU A 61 -15.94 -4.14 -25.24
N ARG A 62 -16.37 -3.12 -24.48
CA ARG A 62 -16.19 -1.71 -24.86
C ARG A 62 -14.72 -1.26 -24.74
N LEU A 63 -13.91 -2.01 -24.05
CA LEU A 63 -12.46 -1.80 -23.92
C LEU A 63 -11.66 -2.65 -24.92
N ALA A 64 -12.32 -3.40 -25.82
CA ALA A 64 -11.63 -4.32 -26.74
C ALA A 64 -10.55 -3.60 -27.58
N LEU A 65 -10.86 -2.43 -28.16
CA LEU A 65 -9.89 -1.63 -28.92
C LEU A 65 -8.73 -1.12 -28.04
N PRO A 66 -8.98 -0.41 -26.90
CA PRO A 66 -7.92 -0.01 -25.99
C PRO A 66 -7.08 -1.18 -25.46
N SER A 67 -7.68 -2.35 -25.26
CA SER A 67 -6.96 -3.55 -24.80
C SER A 67 -6.05 -4.12 -25.89
N LEU A 68 -6.48 -4.09 -27.17
CA LEU A 68 -5.64 -4.47 -28.31
C LEU A 68 -4.44 -3.52 -28.47
N GLU A 69 -4.64 -2.22 -28.29
CA GLU A 69 -3.58 -1.22 -28.32
C GLU A 69 -2.55 -1.44 -27.20
N TYR A 70 -3.01 -1.82 -26.00
CA TYR A 70 -2.12 -2.22 -24.90
C TYR A 70 -1.32 -3.47 -25.25
N LEU A 71 -1.95 -4.53 -25.78
CA LEU A 71 -1.26 -5.73 -26.24
C LEU A 71 -0.24 -5.42 -27.36
N ALA A 72 -0.58 -4.49 -28.24
CA ALA A 72 0.33 -3.99 -29.27
C ALA A 72 1.42 -3.04 -28.74
N ARG A 73 1.53 -2.86 -27.40
CA ARG A 73 2.42 -1.91 -26.71
C ARG A 73 2.22 -0.44 -27.08
N ARG A 74 1.05 -0.10 -27.58
CA ARG A 74 0.68 1.28 -27.94
C ARG A 74 0.09 2.07 -26.76
N MET A 75 -0.44 1.36 -25.74
CA MET A 75 -1.02 1.95 -24.54
C MET A 75 -0.21 1.53 -23.31
N ASP A 76 0.07 2.45 -22.40
CA ASP A 76 0.73 2.14 -21.14
C ASP A 76 -0.26 1.68 -20.05
N ARG A 77 0.27 1.21 -18.89
CA ARG A 77 -0.54 0.72 -17.79
C ARG A 77 -1.42 1.80 -17.17
N ASP A 78 -0.97 3.05 -17.17
CA ASP A 78 -1.69 4.18 -16.57
C ASP A 78 -2.90 4.55 -17.43
N GLN A 79 -2.73 4.56 -18.75
CA GLN A 79 -3.82 4.76 -19.70
C GLN A 79 -4.88 3.67 -19.60
N LEU A 80 -4.46 2.39 -19.51
CA LEU A 80 -5.40 1.28 -19.34
C LEU A 80 -6.17 1.41 -18.02
N LYS A 81 -5.51 1.76 -16.92
CA LYS A 81 -6.16 1.97 -15.63
C LYS A 81 -7.15 3.14 -15.69
N ALA A 82 -6.77 4.27 -16.27
CA ALA A 82 -7.66 5.41 -16.44
C ALA A 82 -8.91 5.03 -17.26
N GLN A 83 -8.73 4.22 -18.31
CA GLN A 83 -9.84 3.73 -19.13
C GLN A 83 -10.76 2.78 -18.35
N LEU A 84 -10.22 1.90 -17.51
CA LEU A 84 -11.02 1.04 -16.61
C LEU A 84 -11.82 1.88 -15.62
N ILE A 85 -11.19 2.89 -14.98
CA ILE A 85 -11.85 3.80 -14.06
C ILE A 85 -13.00 4.51 -14.75
N ARG A 86 -12.76 5.13 -15.91
CA ARG A 86 -13.78 5.81 -16.71
C ARG A 86 -14.95 4.87 -17.06
N THR A 87 -14.65 3.66 -17.54
CA THR A 87 -15.66 2.73 -18.03
C THR A 87 -16.55 2.17 -16.92
N PHE A 88 -15.97 1.90 -15.75
CA PHE A 88 -16.70 1.23 -14.67
C PHE A 88 -17.22 2.18 -13.60
N LEU A 89 -16.51 3.25 -13.31
CA LEU A 89 -16.77 4.08 -12.14
C LEU A 89 -17.38 5.43 -12.46
N SER A 90 -17.39 5.88 -13.71
CA SER A 90 -18.07 7.13 -14.08
C SER A 90 -19.57 7.05 -13.79
N GLY A 91 -20.10 8.06 -13.08
CA GLY A 91 -21.50 8.15 -12.68
C GLY A 91 -21.89 7.21 -11.54
N VAL A 92 -20.93 6.62 -10.83
CA VAL A 92 -21.19 5.74 -9.69
C VAL A 92 -20.98 6.50 -8.38
N GLU A 93 -21.87 6.33 -7.41
CA GLU A 93 -21.74 6.92 -6.09
C GLU A 93 -20.48 6.38 -5.37
N ALA A 94 -19.69 7.28 -4.80
CA ALA A 94 -18.46 6.92 -4.08
C ALA A 94 -18.77 6.04 -2.86
N THR A 95 -19.86 6.31 -2.15
CA THR A 95 -20.33 5.50 -1.00
C THR A 95 -20.67 4.07 -1.39
N TRP A 96 -21.30 3.86 -2.56
CA TRP A 96 -21.58 2.52 -3.07
C TRP A 96 -20.27 1.76 -3.37
N VAL A 97 -19.29 2.44 -4.02
CA VAL A 97 -17.98 1.83 -4.31
C VAL A 97 -17.27 1.44 -3.02
N GLN A 98 -17.33 2.29 -1.99
CA GLN A 98 -16.75 2.01 -0.67
C GLN A 98 -17.39 0.76 -0.03
N GLN A 99 -18.72 0.65 -0.04
CA GLN A 99 -19.43 -0.53 0.47
C GLN A 99 -19.03 -1.81 -0.28
N GLN A 100 -18.92 -1.73 -1.62
CA GLN A 100 -18.43 -2.85 -2.42
C GLN A 100 -16.98 -3.22 -2.10
N ALA A 101 -16.12 -2.23 -1.86
CA ALA A 101 -14.72 -2.44 -1.47
C ALA A 101 -14.60 -3.14 -0.11
N GLU A 102 -15.42 -2.77 0.86
CA GLU A 102 -15.49 -3.45 2.16
C GLU A 102 -15.93 -4.92 2.02
N ALA A 103 -16.99 -5.17 1.24
CA ALA A 103 -17.47 -6.51 0.97
C ALA A 103 -16.43 -7.35 0.21
N PHE A 104 -15.74 -6.75 -0.76
CA PHE A 104 -14.65 -7.37 -1.49
C PHE A 104 -13.47 -7.70 -0.58
N CYS A 105 -13.04 -6.77 0.27
CA CYS A 105 -11.98 -7.00 1.24
C CYS A 105 -12.30 -8.19 2.14
N ARG A 106 -13.50 -8.23 2.75
CA ARG A 106 -13.92 -9.36 3.59
C ARG A 106 -13.86 -10.69 2.86
N ARG A 107 -14.37 -10.75 1.62
CA ARG A 107 -14.50 -11.98 0.83
C ARG A 107 -13.18 -12.47 0.24
N SER A 108 -12.31 -11.55 -0.15
CA SER A 108 -11.10 -11.87 -0.90
C SER A 108 -9.84 -12.00 -0.03
N TRP A 109 -9.87 -11.56 1.22
CA TRP A 109 -8.71 -11.43 2.10
C TRP A 109 -7.78 -12.64 2.08
N SER A 110 -8.29 -13.81 2.44
CA SER A 110 -7.47 -15.03 2.57
C SER A 110 -6.88 -15.53 1.24
N ARG A 111 -7.58 -15.27 0.14
CA ARG A 111 -7.12 -15.65 -1.20
C ARG A 111 -6.12 -14.64 -1.76
N LEU A 112 -6.34 -13.36 -1.47
CA LEU A 112 -5.60 -12.27 -2.07
C LEU A 112 -4.29 -11.99 -1.32
N MET A 113 -4.35 -11.90 0.00
CA MET A 113 -3.21 -11.51 0.83
C MET A 113 -2.15 -12.62 0.92
N ARG A 114 -0.89 -12.22 0.90
CA ARG A 114 0.25 -13.12 1.14
C ARG A 114 0.51 -13.23 2.65
N PRO A 115 0.55 -14.44 3.25
CA PRO A 115 0.81 -14.60 4.68
C PRO A 115 2.14 -14.00 5.14
N ASN A 116 3.21 -14.16 4.35
CA ASN A 116 4.52 -13.58 4.63
C ASN A 116 4.53 -12.04 4.50
N GLY A 117 3.72 -11.46 3.61
CA GLY A 117 3.53 -10.00 3.52
C GLY A 117 2.79 -9.47 4.75
N LEU A 118 1.72 -10.16 5.20
CA LEU A 118 1.01 -9.82 6.43
C LEU A 118 1.92 -9.89 7.66
N GLN A 119 2.77 -10.92 7.73
CA GLN A 119 3.74 -11.06 8.81
C GLN A 119 4.74 -9.90 8.81
N ALA A 120 5.27 -9.50 7.64
CA ALA A 120 6.20 -8.38 7.53
C ALA A 120 5.55 -7.05 7.98
N VAL A 121 4.29 -6.78 7.60
CA VAL A 121 3.55 -5.60 8.08
C VAL A 121 3.42 -5.62 9.61
N ALA A 122 3.06 -6.78 10.18
CA ALA A 122 2.93 -6.93 11.63
C ALA A 122 4.28 -6.75 12.35
N ASP A 123 5.38 -7.21 11.76
CA ASP A 123 6.73 -7.07 12.31
C ASP A 123 7.16 -5.60 12.32
N GLU A 124 6.91 -4.86 11.23
CA GLU A 124 7.21 -3.44 11.15
C GLU A 124 6.36 -2.63 12.15
N LEU A 125 5.07 -2.91 12.27
CA LEU A 125 4.22 -2.27 13.30
C LEU A 125 4.73 -2.54 14.73
N ARG A 126 5.13 -3.79 15.03
CA ARG A 126 5.68 -4.14 16.36
C ARG A 126 7.03 -3.49 16.64
N SER A 127 7.81 -3.19 15.61
CA SER A 127 9.07 -2.46 15.74
C SER A 127 8.89 -0.95 16.02
N GLY A 128 7.65 -0.45 16.01
CA GLY A 128 7.36 0.98 16.17
C GLY A 128 7.54 1.80 14.90
N ALA A 129 7.74 1.17 13.74
CA ALA A 129 7.84 1.87 12.47
C ALA A 129 6.50 2.53 12.07
N ARG A 130 6.56 3.65 11.37
CA ARG A 130 5.41 4.17 10.62
C ARG A 130 5.20 3.29 9.40
N VAL A 131 4.07 2.62 9.31
CA VAL A 131 3.78 1.70 8.21
C VAL A 131 2.75 2.30 7.27
N THR A 132 3.05 2.32 5.99
CA THR A 132 2.22 2.91 4.94
C THR A 132 2.05 1.96 3.76
N LEU A 133 0.82 1.83 3.31
CA LEU A 133 0.48 1.24 2.02
C LEU A 133 0.57 2.33 0.95
N CYS A 134 1.43 2.16 -0.07
CA CYS A 134 1.60 3.12 -1.16
C CYS A 134 1.38 2.43 -2.51
N SER A 135 0.22 2.65 -3.13
CA SER A 135 -0.21 1.87 -4.29
C SER A 135 -0.78 2.72 -5.41
N ALA A 136 -0.55 2.27 -6.64
CA ALA A 136 -1.19 2.83 -7.83
C ALA A 136 -2.69 2.48 -7.92
N SER A 137 -3.22 1.55 -7.12
CA SER A 137 -4.64 1.22 -7.11
C SER A 137 -5.48 2.30 -6.43
N PRO A 138 -6.78 2.46 -6.81
CA PRO A 138 -7.63 3.50 -6.23
C PRO A 138 -7.72 3.40 -4.71
N ALA A 139 -7.47 4.52 -4.02
CA ALA A 139 -7.49 4.60 -2.56
C ALA A 139 -8.85 4.13 -2.00
N LEU A 140 -9.95 4.51 -2.65
CA LEU A 140 -11.31 4.12 -2.29
C LEU A 140 -11.50 2.59 -2.24
N VAL A 141 -10.80 1.85 -3.11
CA VAL A 141 -10.86 0.38 -3.15
C VAL A 141 -9.95 -0.25 -2.09
N LEU A 142 -8.81 0.39 -1.81
CA LEU A 142 -7.80 -0.15 -0.87
C LEU A 142 -8.05 0.22 0.59
N GLN A 143 -8.86 1.25 0.86
CA GLN A 143 -9.12 1.75 2.22
C GLN A 143 -9.54 0.64 3.20
N PRO A 144 -10.44 -0.31 2.87
CA PRO A 144 -10.80 -1.39 3.79
C PRO A 144 -9.63 -2.34 4.11
N PHE A 145 -8.69 -2.52 3.18
CA PHE A 145 -7.49 -3.33 3.41
C PHE A 145 -6.52 -2.62 4.35
N ALA A 146 -6.25 -1.34 4.12
CA ALA A 146 -5.39 -0.54 4.97
C ALA A 146 -5.95 -0.42 6.39
N THR A 147 -7.25 -0.17 6.54
CA THR A 147 -7.95 -0.15 7.83
C THR A 147 -7.81 -1.48 8.57
N ARG A 148 -7.99 -2.61 7.86
CA ARG A 148 -7.85 -3.94 8.46
C ARG A 148 -6.42 -4.27 8.87
N LEU A 149 -5.42 -3.72 8.16
CA LEU A 149 -4.00 -3.84 8.49
C LEU A 149 -3.58 -2.90 9.63
N GLY A 150 -4.39 -1.87 9.94
CA GLY A 150 -4.05 -0.84 10.92
C GLY A 150 -2.94 0.11 10.44
N ILE A 151 -2.84 0.36 9.12
CA ILE A 151 -1.78 1.16 8.51
C ILE A 151 -2.33 2.34 7.69
N GLN A 152 -1.47 3.32 7.44
CA GLN A 152 -1.77 4.46 6.57
C GLN A 152 -1.91 4.01 5.10
N LEU A 153 -2.71 4.74 4.32
CA LEU A 153 -2.90 4.52 2.89
C LEU A 153 -2.55 5.77 2.09
N ILE A 154 -1.72 5.58 1.09
CA ILE A 154 -1.45 6.52 0.00
C ILE A 154 -1.78 5.78 -1.29
N GLY A 155 -2.89 6.12 -1.92
CA GLY A 155 -3.38 5.48 -3.15
C GLY A 155 -3.60 6.47 -4.27
N THR A 156 -4.06 5.98 -5.41
CA THR A 156 -4.56 6.85 -6.48
C THR A 156 -5.92 7.38 -6.09
N GLU A 157 -6.04 8.69 -5.99
CA GLU A 157 -7.31 9.34 -5.68
C GLU A 157 -8.20 9.41 -6.93
N LEU A 158 -9.50 9.22 -6.72
CA LEU A 158 -10.51 9.38 -7.75
C LEU A 158 -11.24 10.69 -7.57
N GLU A 159 -11.56 11.36 -8.69
CA GLU A 159 -12.32 12.60 -8.67
C GLU A 159 -13.79 12.32 -8.34
N VAL A 160 -14.30 13.06 -7.33
CA VAL A 160 -15.68 12.96 -6.84
C VAL A 160 -16.31 14.35 -6.92
N VAL A 161 -17.48 14.47 -7.52
CA VAL A 161 -18.30 15.67 -7.57
C VAL A 161 -19.68 15.30 -7.04
N ASP A 162 -20.17 16.02 -6.05
CA ASP A 162 -21.47 15.80 -5.41
C ASP A 162 -21.71 14.34 -4.97
N GLY A 163 -20.64 13.69 -4.46
CA GLY A 163 -20.68 12.29 -4.00
C GLY A 163 -20.59 11.24 -5.11
N VAL A 164 -20.51 11.66 -6.37
CA VAL A 164 -20.46 10.79 -7.55
C VAL A 164 -19.07 10.82 -8.20
N LEU A 165 -18.56 9.67 -8.56
CA LEU A 165 -17.29 9.52 -9.26
C LEU A 165 -17.44 10.02 -10.71
N THR A 166 -16.55 10.92 -11.13
CA THR A 166 -16.53 11.44 -12.51
C THR A 166 -15.96 10.45 -13.52
N GLY A 167 -15.22 9.43 -13.03
CA GLY A 167 -14.47 8.50 -13.85
C GLY A 167 -13.05 8.99 -14.18
N HIS A 168 -12.58 10.03 -13.50
CA HIS A 168 -11.23 10.56 -13.62
C HIS A 168 -10.41 10.34 -12.34
N ILE A 169 -9.08 10.39 -12.51
CA ILE A 169 -8.13 10.40 -11.41
C ILE A 169 -7.97 11.85 -10.95
N ALA A 170 -8.07 12.08 -9.64
CA ALA A 170 -7.75 13.37 -9.03
C ALA A 170 -6.23 13.53 -8.95
N GLY A 171 -5.68 14.39 -9.78
CA GLY A 171 -4.23 14.60 -9.89
C GLY A 171 -3.53 13.49 -10.68
N HIS A 172 -2.49 12.88 -10.09
CA HIS A 172 -1.65 11.88 -10.76
C HIS A 172 -1.84 10.48 -10.19
N ASN A 173 -1.65 9.45 -11.02
CA ASN A 173 -1.59 8.07 -10.59
C ASN A 173 -0.42 7.87 -9.59
N CYS A 174 -0.67 7.20 -8.47
CA CYS A 174 0.33 6.92 -7.41
C CYS A 174 1.30 5.81 -7.87
N ARG A 175 2.16 6.13 -8.85
CA ARG A 175 3.08 5.20 -9.50
C ARG A 175 4.39 5.91 -9.87
N CYS A 176 5.49 5.17 -9.97
CA CYS A 176 6.81 5.70 -10.31
C CYS A 176 7.19 6.86 -9.38
N GLN A 177 7.71 7.97 -9.90
CA GLN A 177 8.08 9.14 -9.10
C GLN A 177 6.93 9.69 -8.25
N ASN A 178 5.67 9.55 -8.68
CA ASN A 178 4.53 10.03 -7.90
C ASN A 178 4.32 9.27 -6.57
N LYS A 179 4.84 8.04 -6.41
CA LYS A 179 4.88 7.39 -5.10
C LYS A 179 5.75 8.17 -4.12
N VAL A 180 6.95 8.57 -4.53
CA VAL A 180 7.89 9.35 -3.72
C VAL A 180 7.30 10.71 -3.37
N LEU A 181 6.81 11.46 -4.38
CA LEU A 181 6.21 12.79 -4.18
C LEU A 181 5.02 12.75 -3.22
N ARG A 182 4.16 11.74 -3.31
CA ARG A 182 3.02 11.60 -2.39
C ARG A 182 3.46 11.22 -0.97
N LEU A 183 4.46 10.38 -0.81
CA LEU A 183 5.05 10.09 0.50
C LEU A 183 5.62 11.36 1.12
N GLU A 184 6.38 12.15 0.37
CA GLU A 184 6.95 13.41 0.84
C GLU A 184 5.89 14.47 1.15
N SER A 185 4.76 14.48 0.42
CA SER A 185 3.65 15.36 0.74
C SER A 185 2.96 15.04 2.08
N VAL A 186 3.00 13.77 2.50
CA VAL A 186 2.38 13.30 3.74
C VAL A 186 3.35 13.34 4.92
N TYR A 187 4.60 12.94 4.69
CA TYR A 187 5.58 12.73 5.75
C TYR A 187 6.68 13.79 5.82
N GLY A 188 6.78 14.67 4.82
CA GLY A 188 7.94 15.54 4.64
C GLY A 188 9.09 14.82 3.93
N PRO A 189 10.28 15.44 3.83
CA PRO A 189 11.40 14.87 3.11
C PRO A 189 11.77 13.46 3.59
N LEU A 190 11.85 12.50 2.67
CA LEU A 190 12.19 11.10 3.00
C LEU A 190 13.58 10.94 3.62
N SER A 191 14.49 11.92 3.41
CA SER A 191 15.80 11.95 4.04
C SER A 191 15.78 12.04 5.58
N GLN A 192 14.65 12.40 6.17
CA GLN A 192 14.45 12.44 7.63
C GLN A 192 14.10 11.07 8.22
N TYR A 193 13.86 10.07 7.37
CA TYR A 193 13.46 8.72 7.77
C TYR A 193 14.50 7.69 7.33
N ARG A 194 14.58 6.59 8.08
CA ARG A 194 15.12 5.35 7.53
C ARG A 194 14.00 4.64 6.78
N VAL A 195 13.98 4.77 5.46
CA VAL A 195 12.93 4.21 4.62
C VAL A 195 13.22 2.74 4.31
N ARG A 196 12.26 1.87 4.60
CA ARG A 196 12.19 0.49 4.14
C ARG A 196 11.07 0.38 3.10
N ALA A 197 11.32 -0.18 1.94
CA ALA A 197 10.34 -0.22 0.86
C ALA A 197 10.22 -1.60 0.23
N TRP A 198 8.98 -2.05 0.03
CA TRP A 198 8.65 -3.32 -0.64
C TRP A 198 7.87 -3.02 -1.91
N GLY A 199 8.34 -3.58 -3.03
CA GLY A 199 7.72 -3.43 -4.35
C GLY A 199 8.06 -4.58 -5.28
N ASP A 200 7.31 -4.73 -6.38
CA ASP A 200 7.49 -5.84 -7.31
C ASP A 200 7.39 -5.47 -8.79
N THR A 201 7.00 -4.25 -9.10
CA THR A 201 6.82 -3.76 -10.46
C THR A 201 7.71 -2.56 -10.78
N ARG A 202 7.88 -2.27 -12.09
CA ARG A 202 8.57 -1.06 -12.54
C ARG A 202 8.02 0.22 -11.91
N GLY A 203 6.74 0.22 -11.49
CA GLY A 203 6.12 1.36 -10.82
C GLY A 203 6.67 1.67 -9.43
N ASP A 204 7.53 0.78 -8.89
CA ASP A 204 8.11 0.88 -7.54
C ASP A 204 9.61 1.22 -7.57
N HIS A 205 10.22 1.30 -8.76
CA HIS A 205 11.67 1.48 -8.87
C HIS A 205 12.14 2.76 -8.20
N GLU A 206 11.46 3.88 -8.40
CA GLU A 206 11.83 5.16 -7.81
C GLU A 206 11.65 5.16 -6.28
N LEU A 207 10.61 4.50 -5.78
CA LEU A 207 10.42 4.29 -4.35
C LEU A 207 11.53 3.43 -3.74
N LEU A 208 11.87 2.32 -4.40
CA LEU A 208 12.94 1.43 -3.95
C LEU A 208 14.31 2.09 -4.02
N ALA A 209 14.54 2.95 -5.03
CA ALA A 209 15.78 3.73 -5.15
C ALA A 209 15.92 4.81 -4.06
N ALA A 210 14.79 5.33 -3.55
CA ALA A 210 14.78 6.30 -2.46
C ALA A 210 14.91 5.65 -1.07
N ALA A 211 14.80 4.32 -0.97
CA ALA A 211 14.85 3.60 0.29
C ALA A 211 16.28 3.16 0.66
N GLN A 212 16.59 3.21 1.97
CA GLN A 212 17.84 2.65 2.51
C GLN A 212 17.78 1.11 2.59
N ASP A 213 16.57 0.54 2.80
CA ASP A 213 16.35 -0.90 2.83
C ASP A 213 15.31 -1.29 1.74
N PRO A 214 15.71 -1.43 0.46
CA PRO A 214 14.82 -1.82 -0.63
C PRO A 214 14.61 -3.33 -0.70
N HIS A 215 13.36 -3.76 -0.83
CA HIS A 215 12.94 -5.15 -0.91
C HIS A 215 12.20 -5.44 -2.22
N TRP A 216 12.94 -5.78 -3.26
CA TRP A 216 12.38 -6.10 -4.57
C TRP A 216 11.84 -7.53 -4.61
N ARG A 217 10.54 -7.72 -4.95
CA ARG A 217 9.87 -9.02 -5.08
C ARG A 217 10.08 -9.95 -3.87
N HIS A 218 10.26 -9.39 -2.69
CA HIS A 218 10.65 -10.10 -1.48
C HIS A 218 9.72 -11.27 -1.12
N PHE A 219 8.44 -11.14 -1.41
CA PHE A 219 7.42 -12.14 -1.07
C PHE A 219 7.12 -13.13 -2.21
N HIS A 220 7.82 -13.04 -3.33
CA HIS A 220 7.63 -13.95 -4.47
C HIS A 220 8.35 -15.28 -4.24
N PRO A 221 7.73 -16.44 -4.55
CA PRO A 221 8.34 -17.77 -4.31
C PRO A 221 9.66 -18.01 -5.05
N SER A 222 9.85 -17.38 -6.21
CA SER A 222 11.05 -17.49 -7.06
C SER A 222 12.14 -16.48 -6.72
N TRP A 223 11.92 -15.62 -5.72
CA TRP A 223 12.88 -14.59 -5.35
C TRP A 223 14.07 -15.19 -4.60
N ARG A 224 15.26 -15.12 -5.17
CA ARG A 224 16.51 -15.40 -4.47
C ARG A 224 17.02 -14.09 -3.86
N ARG A 225 17.19 -14.07 -2.53
CA ARG A 225 17.73 -12.91 -1.82
C ARG A 225 19.06 -12.50 -2.43
N GLY A 226 19.22 -11.23 -2.77
CA GLY A 226 20.49 -10.65 -3.21
C GLY A 226 20.64 -10.37 -4.71
N GLN A 227 19.62 -10.54 -5.55
CA GLN A 227 19.67 -10.05 -6.93
C GLN A 227 19.07 -8.64 -7.03
N PRO A 228 19.85 -7.61 -7.47
CA PRO A 228 19.30 -6.29 -7.73
C PRO A 228 18.30 -6.32 -8.89
N PRO A 229 17.38 -5.34 -8.97
CA PRO A 229 16.50 -5.18 -10.14
C PRO A 229 17.35 -4.97 -11.40
N ARG A 230 17.05 -5.72 -12.46
CA ARG A 230 17.59 -5.49 -13.80
C ARG A 230 16.81 -4.40 -14.49
#